data_e3d219c34830ffa0655903fdf76787ea
#
_entry.id   e3d219c34830ffa0655903fdf76787ea
#
_cell.length_a   1.000
_cell.length_b   1.000
_cell.length_c   1.000
_cell.angle_alpha   90.00
_cell.angle_beta   90.00
_cell.angle_gamma   90.00
#
_symmetry.space_group_name_H-M   'P 1'
#
loop_
_entity.id
_entity.type
_entity.pdbx_description
1 polymer ?
#
loop_
_entity_poly.entity_id
_entity_poly.type
_entity_poly.pdbx_seq_one_letter_code
_entity_poly.pdbx_strand_id
1 'polypeptide(L)'
;MHFRSVLFSSALLSKTCAHETHEFLFGRDLPLPVAANAENYADCANAAWPPSNVGIELVPQAPDDEMRAIVDEISPANIQATIEKLVTFGTRHTLATYNSSTRGIHAARDWIASEMRTYAAQSNGTMTVEVQSYTQEVASRIPFPVVISNVLATAKGSQNPNRVYVMTGHYDSRVTDVLNYADDSPGANDDASGTASM
;
A
#
# COMPACT_ATOMS: atom_id res chain seq x y z
N MET A 1 -4.75 -12.18 -2.54
CA MET A 1 -3.95 -11.99 -1.34
C MET A 1 -4.32 -10.63 -0.78
N HIS A 2 -5.01 -10.61 0.34
CA HIS A 2 -5.20 -9.35 1.02
C HIS A 2 -3.84 -8.99 1.59
N PHE A 3 -3.16 -8.03 1.01
CA PHE A 3 -2.31 -7.22 1.83
C PHE A 3 -3.27 -6.58 2.83
N ARG A 4 -3.37 -7.17 4.01
CA ARG A 4 -3.95 -6.44 5.11
C ARG A 4 -3.06 -5.23 5.27
N SER A 5 -3.59 -4.09 4.89
CA SER A 5 -3.05 -2.84 5.38
C SER A 5 -2.83 -3.06 6.86
N VAL A 6 -1.59 -2.99 7.28
CA VAL A 6 -1.29 -2.89 8.70
C VAL A 6 -1.73 -1.48 9.06
N LEU A 7 -3.04 -1.30 9.16
CA LEU A 7 -3.59 -0.24 9.95
C LEU A 7 -3.13 -0.54 11.37
N PHE A 8 -2.10 0.15 11.78
CA PHE A 8 -1.83 0.32 13.19
C PHE A 8 -3.04 1.04 13.78
N SER A 9 -4.09 0.27 14.04
CA SER A 9 -5.15 0.73 14.90
C SER A 9 -4.53 0.77 16.30
N SER A 10 -4.13 1.96 16.69
CA SER A 10 -3.67 2.26 18.05
C SER A 10 -4.69 1.95 19.13
N ALA A 11 -5.88 1.49 18.76
CA ALA A 11 -6.97 1.18 19.67
C ALA A 11 -6.95 -0.26 20.24
N LEU A 12 -6.10 -1.16 19.75
CA LEU A 12 -6.03 -2.55 20.23
C LEU A 12 -4.82 -2.87 21.09
N LEU A 13 -4.02 -1.87 21.43
CA LEU A 13 -2.84 -2.02 22.28
C LEU A 13 -3.12 -1.84 23.77
N SER A 14 -4.36 -1.90 24.19
CA SER A 14 -4.66 -1.87 25.61
C SER A 14 -4.46 -3.24 26.23
N LYS A 15 -3.29 -3.60 26.64
CA LYS A 15 -2.95 -4.65 27.62
C LYS A 15 -2.34 -5.95 27.17
N THR A 16 -2.08 -6.19 25.89
CA THR A 16 -1.23 -7.32 25.53
C THR A 16 0.06 -6.78 24.95
N CYS A 17 1.14 -7.09 25.59
CA CYS A 17 2.47 -6.75 25.11
C CYS A 17 2.61 -7.25 23.66
N ALA A 18 3.23 -6.47 22.80
CA ALA A 18 3.40 -6.72 21.36
C ALA A 18 3.85 -8.14 20.98
N HIS A 19 4.24 -8.95 21.93
CA HIS A 19 4.67 -10.33 21.74
C HIS A 19 3.57 -11.25 21.19
N GLU A 20 2.31 -11.13 21.66
CA GLU A 20 1.22 -11.97 21.15
C GLU A 20 0.73 -11.52 19.77
N THR A 21 0.81 -10.24 19.46
CA THR A 21 0.45 -9.71 18.14
C THR A 21 1.47 -10.06 17.07
N HIS A 22 2.75 -10.23 17.44
CA HIS A 22 3.80 -10.65 16.50
C HIS A 22 3.63 -12.10 16.05
N GLU A 23 3.30 -13.02 16.94
CA GLU A 23 3.05 -14.42 16.58
C GLU A 23 1.85 -14.56 15.62
N PHE A 24 0.85 -13.72 15.78
CA PHE A 24 -0.35 -13.75 14.93
C PHE A 24 -0.10 -13.19 13.52
N LEU A 25 0.80 -12.21 13.37
CA LEU A 25 1.03 -11.52 12.10
C LEU A 25 2.06 -12.19 11.20
N PHE A 26 3.07 -12.84 11.77
CA PHE A 26 4.23 -13.29 11.00
C PHE A 26 4.45 -14.81 10.97
N GLY A 27 3.67 -15.58 11.71
CA GLY A 27 3.87 -17.02 11.81
C GLY A 27 5.15 -17.40 12.58
N ARG A 28 5.19 -18.63 13.07
CA ARG A 28 6.24 -19.10 13.98
C ARG A 28 7.63 -19.25 13.37
N ASP A 29 7.74 -19.24 12.05
CA ASP A 29 8.96 -19.62 11.34
C ASP A 29 9.78 -18.43 10.78
N LEU A 30 9.30 -17.20 10.97
CA LEU A 30 10.12 -16.05 10.64
C LEU A 30 10.94 -15.67 11.87
N PRO A 31 12.28 -15.56 11.75
CA PRO A 31 13.05 -14.94 12.80
C PRO A 31 12.46 -13.54 12.97
N LEU A 32 11.85 -13.33 14.11
CA LEU A 32 11.46 -11.97 14.51
C LEU A 32 12.69 -11.10 14.27
N PRO A 33 12.54 -9.92 13.64
CA PRO A 33 13.62 -8.97 13.67
C PRO A 33 14.02 -8.89 15.13
N VAL A 34 15.25 -9.30 15.44
CA VAL A 34 15.77 -9.27 16.79
C VAL A 34 15.42 -7.89 17.28
N ALA A 35 14.51 -7.83 18.22
CA ALA A 35 14.13 -6.57 18.78
C ALA A 35 15.44 -5.94 19.21
N ALA A 36 15.84 -4.90 18.51
CA ALA A 36 17.11 -4.25 18.80
C ALA A 36 17.19 -3.88 20.28
N ASN A 37 16.09 -4.03 21.02
CA ASN A 37 16.01 -3.79 22.45
C ASN A 37 14.86 -4.61 23.04
N ALA A 38 15.09 -5.87 23.34
CA ALA A 38 14.17 -6.67 24.16
C ALA A 38 13.89 -5.98 25.52
N GLU A 39 14.79 -5.14 25.98
CA GLU A 39 14.64 -4.32 27.18
C GLU A 39 13.51 -3.28 27.06
N ASN A 40 13.22 -2.78 25.86
CA ASN A 40 12.14 -1.80 25.65
C ASN A 40 10.74 -2.40 25.67
N TYR A 41 10.60 -3.71 25.48
CA TYR A 41 9.30 -4.38 25.55
C TYR A 41 8.84 -4.65 27.00
N ALA A 42 9.77 -4.72 27.93
CA ALA A 42 9.44 -4.86 29.35
C ALA A 42 8.72 -3.60 29.90
N ASP A 43 8.93 -2.46 29.30
CA ASP A 43 8.33 -1.19 29.71
C ASP A 43 6.90 -0.97 29.20
N CYS A 44 6.40 -1.82 28.31
CA CYS A 44 4.98 -1.76 27.89
C CYS A 44 4.02 -1.89 29.10
N ALA A 45 4.45 -2.56 30.16
CA ALA A 45 3.66 -2.73 31.39
C ALA A 45 3.62 -1.45 32.25
N ASN A 46 4.53 -0.52 32.07
CA ASN A 46 4.72 0.65 32.91
C ASN A 46 4.20 1.97 32.30
N ALA A 47 3.42 1.87 31.24
CA ALA A 47 2.69 3.00 30.62
C ALA A 47 3.58 4.16 30.09
N ALA A 48 4.88 3.98 29.96
CA ALA A 48 5.78 4.97 29.35
C ALA A 48 6.03 4.66 27.86
N TRP A 49 4.97 4.40 27.12
CA TRP A 49 5.06 4.26 25.66
C TRP A 49 4.55 5.52 24.95
N PRO A 50 5.25 6.00 23.95
CA PRO A 50 6.60 5.56 23.50
C PRO A 50 7.70 5.94 24.48
N PRO A 51 8.82 5.16 24.53
CA PRO A 51 9.97 5.53 25.38
C PRO A 51 10.41 6.95 25.03
N SER A 52 10.83 7.70 26.03
CA SER A 52 11.21 9.12 25.90
C SER A 52 12.34 9.39 24.91
N ASN A 53 13.08 8.36 24.50
CA ASN A 53 14.18 8.43 23.53
C ASN A 53 13.75 8.03 22.11
N VAL A 54 12.49 7.66 21.88
CA VAL A 54 11.96 7.31 20.57
C VAL A 54 11.12 8.47 20.02
N GLY A 55 11.69 9.11 19.01
CA GLY A 55 11.04 10.23 18.35
C GLY A 55 11.28 11.59 19.05
N ILE A 56 10.86 12.60 18.37
CA ILE A 56 10.84 13.98 18.88
C ILE A 56 9.39 14.31 19.16
N GLU A 57 9.11 15.02 20.24
CA GLU A 57 7.77 15.53 20.52
C GLU A 57 7.22 16.26 19.30
N LEU A 58 6.01 15.89 18.88
CA LEU A 58 5.35 16.53 17.75
C LEU A 58 4.93 17.93 18.16
N VAL A 59 5.63 18.93 17.65
CA VAL A 59 5.22 20.32 17.79
C VAL A 59 4.16 20.57 16.73
N PRO A 60 2.96 21.07 17.10
CA PRO A 60 1.94 21.46 16.14
C PRO A 60 2.54 22.45 15.13
N GLN A 61 2.50 22.08 13.86
CA GLN A 61 3.01 22.93 12.80
C GLN A 61 1.87 23.77 12.23
N ALA A 62 2.11 25.05 12.02
CA ALA A 62 1.19 25.86 11.24
C ALA A 62 1.27 25.42 9.78
N PRO A 63 0.15 25.32 9.04
CA PRO A 63 0.18 25.07 7.62
C PRO A 63 0.98 26.18 6.93
N ASP A 64 2.02 25.78 6.21
CA ASP A 64 2.80 26.71 5.39
C ASP A 64 2.17 26.89 3.99
N ASP A 65 2.63 27.87 3.27
CA ASP A 65 2.08 28.20 1.95
C ASP A 65 2.42 27.12 0.90
N GLU A 66 3.54 26.41 1.05
CA GLU A 66 3.92 25.30 0.16
C GLU A 66 2.95 24.14 0.32
N MET A 67 2.63 23.75 1.56
CA MET A 67 1.66 22.69 1.82
C MET A 67 0.26 23.06 1.35
N ARG A 68 -0.14 24.34 1.49
CA ARG A 68 -1.43 24.82 0.95
C ARG A 68 -1.47 24.69 -0.56
N ALA A 69 -0.41 25.12 -1.24
CA ALA A 69 -0.31 25.02 -2.69
C ALA A 69 -0.40 23.57 -3.18
N ILE A 70 0.26 22.63 -2.50
CA ILE A 70 0.17 21.19 -2.81
C ILE A 70 -1.28 20.67 -2.65
N VAL A 71 -1.94 21.05 -1.55
CA VAL A 71 -3.33 20.64 -1.31
C VAL A 71 -4.29 21.22 -2.35
N ASP A 72 -4.07 22.48 -2.75
CA ASP A 72 -4.89 23.16 -3.75
C ASP A 72 -4.73 22.56 -5.16
N GLU A 73 -3.64 21.85 -5.44
CA GLU A 73 -3.43 21.13 -6.70
C GLU A 73 -4.16 19.78 -6.76
N ILE A 74 -4.69 19.29 -5.65
CA ILE A 74 -5.46 18.03 -5.64
C ILE A 74 -6.75 18.23 -6.44
N SER A 75 -6.86 17.48 -7.53
CA SER A 75 -8.01 17.56 -8.44
C SER A 75 -8.99 16.41 -8.24
N PRO A 76 -10.19 16.67 -7.70
CA PRO A 76 -11.24 15.65 -7.64
C PRO A 76 -11.59 15.05 -9.00
N ALA A 77 -11.48 15.84 -10.07
CA ALA A 77 -11.74 15.39 -11.43
C ALA A 77 -10.68 14.35 -11.90
N ASN A 78 -9.41 14.53 -11.53
CA ASN A 78 -8.36 13.57 -11.84
C ASN A 78 -8.55 12.27 -11.06
N ILE A 79 -8.94 12.37 -9.78
CA ILE A 79 -9.26 11.21 -8.95
C ILE A 79 -10.42 10.43 -9.58
N GLN A 80 -11.50 11.12 -9.95
CA GLN A 80 -12.64 10.50 -10.62
C GLN A 80 -12.23 9.82 -11.93
N ALA A 81 -11.48 10.50 -12.79
CA ALA A 81 -11.03 9.95 -14.07
C ALA A 81 -10.17 8.69 -13.88
N THR A 82 -9.32 8.65 -12.84
CA THR A 82 -8.52 7.48 -12.48
C THR A 82 -9.40 6.32 -12.04
N ILE A 83 -10.40 6.56 -11.19
CA ILE A 83 -11.37 5.54 -10.75
C ILE A 83 -12.13 4.99 -11.95
N GLU A 84 -12.68 5.88 -12.79
CA GLU A 84 -13.42 5.49 -14.00
C GLU A 84 -12.54 4.65 -14.93
N LYS A 85 -11.28 5.03 -15.11
CA LYS A 85 -10.35 4.26 -15.91
C LYS A 85 -10.09 2.86 -15.32
N LEU A 86 -9.87 2.75 -14.02
CA LEU A 86 -9.66 1.46 -13.36
C LEU A 86 -10.88 0.55 -13.48
N VAL A 87 -12.08 1.10 -13.43
CA VAL A 87 -13.34 0.36 -13.66
C VAL A 87 -13.42 -0.22 -15.07
N THR A 88 -12.89 0.47 -16.09
CA THR A 88 -12.95 -0.02 -17.48
C THR A 88 -12.20 -1.33 -17.72
N PHE A 89 -11.32 -1.75 -16.83
CA PHE A 89 -10.62 -3.03 -16.95
C PHE A 89 -11.52 -4.24 -16.63
N GLY A 90 -12.78 -4.03 -16.30
CA GLY A 90 -13.80 -5.05 -16.04
C GLY A 90 -13.55 -5.76 -14.73
N THR A 91 -12.60 -6.66 -14.69
CA THR A 91 -12.11 -7.28 -13.45
C THR A 91 -10.63 -6.97 -13.26
N ARG A 92 -10.25 -6.70 -12.01
CA ARG A 92 -8.85 -6.60 -11.60
C ARG A 92 -8.51 -7.69 -10.58
N HIS A 93 -9.21 -8.84 -10.70
CA HIS A 93 -8.98 -9.97 -9.81
C HIS A 93 -7.55 -10.52 -9.98
N THR A 94 -6.89 -10.84 -8.88
CA THR A 94 -5.50 -11.36 -8.88
C THR A 94 -5.31 -12.59 -9.78
N LEU A 95 -6.34 -13.44 -9.89
CA LEU A 95 -6.32 -14.62 -10.76
C LEU A 95 -6.66 -14.32 -12.24
N ALA A 96 -7.11 -13.11 -12.56
CA ALA A 96 -7.51 -12.72 -13.92
C ALA A 96 -6.30 -12.28 -14.76
N THR A 97 -5.43 -13.22 -15.06
CA THR A 97 -4.16 -13.01 -15.77
C THR A 97 -4.34 -13.07 -17.29
N TYR A 98 -5.28 -12.29 -17.80
CA TYR A 98 -5.55 -12.23 -19.24
C TYR A 98 -4.36 -11.64 -20.01
N ASN A 99 -4.10 -12.17 -21.19
CA ASN A 99 -3.21 -11.53 -22.15
C ASN A 99 -3.99 -10.45 -22.95
N SER A 100 -4.27 -9.36 -22.27
CA SER A 100 -5.09 -8.25 -22.79
C SER A 100 -4.52 -6.94 -22.27
N SER A 101 -4.51 -5.92 -23.11
CA SER A 101 -4.14 -4.55 -22.72
C SER A 101 -5.32 -3.73 -22.17
N THR A 102 -6.54 -4.27 -22.22
CA THR A 102 -7.76 -3.55 -21.85
C THR A 102 -8.59 -4.23 -20.77
N ARG A 103 -8.21 -5.44 -20.33
CA ARG A 103 -8.94 -6.21 -19.34
C ARG A 103 -8.00 -6.96 -18.39
N GLY A 104 -8.38 -7.01 -17.13
CA GLY A 104 -7.72 -7.80 -16.11
C GLY A 104 -6.64 -7.04 -15.35
N ILE A 105 -6.07 -7.73 -14.36
CA ILE A 105 -5.11 -7.16 -13.41
C ILE A 105 -3.83 -6.66 -14.08
N HIS A 106 -3.35 -7.36 -15.10
CA HIS A 106 -2.11 -6.97 -15.79
C HIS A 106 -2.30 -5.69 -16.60
N ALA A 107 -3.46 -5.53 -17.27
CA ALA A 107 -3.78 -4.30 -18.00
C ALA A 107 -3.87 -3.09 -17.07
N ALA A 108 -4.48 -3.27 -15.89
CA ALA A 108 -4.54 -2.21 -14.88
C ALA A 108 -3.15 -1.85 -14.34
N ARG A 109 -2.32 -2.86 -14.01
CA ARG A 109 -0.93 -2.65 -13.58
C ARG A 109 -0.14 -1.83 -14.59
N ASP A 110 -0.22 -2.21 -15.85
CA ASP A 110 0.57 -1.59 -16.91
C ASP A 110 0.10 -0.15 -17.16
N TRP A 111 -1.19 0.10 -17.07
CA TRP A 111 -1.73 1.45 -17.14
C TRP A 111 -1.26 2.30 -15.94
N ILE A 112 -1.40 1.82 -14.70
CA ILE A 112 -0.93 2.53 -13.50
C ILE A 112 0.57 2.86 -13.63
N ALA A 113 1.38 1.89 -14.05
CA ALA A 113 2.81 2.11 -14.25
C ALA A 113 3.09 3.16 -15.33
N SER A 114 2.27 3.23 -16.39
CA SER A 114 2.38 4.24 -17.43
C SER A 114 2.04 5.63 -16.91
N GLU A 115 0.94 5.78 -16.15
CA GLU A 115 0.57 7.06 -15.53
C GLU A 115 1.66 7.56 -14.58
N MET A 116 2.15 6.71 -13.69
CA MET A 116 3.24 7.06 -12.77
C MET A 116 4.52 7.47 -13.52
N ARG A 117 4.84 6.82 -14.65
CA ARG A 117 5.99 7.22 -15.47
C ARG A 117 5.80 8.59 -16.14
N THR A 118 4.56 8.95 -16.46
CA THR A 118 4.25 10.29 -16.98
C THR A 118 4.56 11.36 -15.94
N TYR A 119 4.22 11.13 -14.68
CA TYR A 119 4.59 12.02 -13.58
C TYR A 119 6.12 12.02 -13.32
N ALA A 120 6.73 10.85 -13.31
CA ALA A 120 8.17 10.73 -13.12
C ALA A 120 8.97 11.47 -14.20
N ALA A 121 8.50 11.49 -15.44
CA ALA A 121 9.15 12.24 -16.52
C ALA A 121 9.19 13.75 -16.27
N GLN A 122 8.25 14.28 -15.47
CA GLN A 122 8.19 15.70 -15.10
C GLN A 122 9.00 16.03 -13.83
N SER A 123 9.50 15.03 -13.14
CA SER A 123 10.17 15.18 -11.84
C SER A 123 11.65 15.55 -11.91
N ASN A 124 12.18 15.82 -13.09
CA ASN A 124 13.62 16.08 -13.31
C ASN A 124 14.54 14.97 -12.73
N GLY A 125 14.07 13.72 -12.75
CA GLY A 125 14.84 12.57 -12.28
C GLY A 125 14.80 12.32 -10.77
N THR A 126 13.98 13.06 -10.02
CA THR A 126 13.81 12.83 -8.58
C THR A 126 12.86 11.69 -8.27
N MET A 127 12.03 11.29 -9.23
CA MET A 127 11.07 10.19 -9.09
C MET A 127 11.42 9.04 -10.05
N THR A 128 11.37 7.81 -9.54
CA THR A 128 11.54 6.58 -10.32
C THR A 128 10.31 5.71 -10.20
N VAL A 129 10.04 4.90 -11.23
CA VAL A 129 8.90 3.97 -11.24
C VAL A 129 9.39 2.59 -11.66
N GLU A 130 9.08 1.60 -10.83
CA GLU A 130 9.36 0.20 -11.11
C GLU A 130 8.12 -0.67 -10.93
N VAL A 131 8.11 -1.82 -11.58
CA VAL A 131 7.12 -2.88 -11.35
C VAL A 131 7.83 -4.04 -10.69
N GLN A 132 7.59 -4.21 -9.40
CA GLN A 132 8.08 -5.35 -8.65
C GLN A 132 7.11 -6.52 -8.84
N SER A 133 7.61 -7.69 -9.19
CA SER A 133 6.78 -8.87 -9.43
C SER A 133 7.37 -10.12 -8.81
N TYR A 134 6.50 -11.02 -8.35
CA TYR A 134 6.90 -12.35 -7.90
C TYR A 134 5.81 -13.38 -8.26
N THR A 135 6.20 -14.65 -8.36
CA THR A 135 5.24 -15.73 -8.53
C THR A 135 4.73 -16.17 -7.16
N GLN A 136 3.43 -16.11 -6.98
CA GLN A 136 2.75 -16.71 -5.85
C GLN A 136 2.34 -18.13 -6.23
N GLU A 137 2.87 -19.10 -5.52
CA GLU A 137 2.51 -20.50 -5.65
C GLU A 137 1.10 -20.76 -5.10
N VAL A 138 0.61 -21.98 -5.35
CA VAL A 138 -0.73 -22.41 -4.91
C VAL A 138 -0.92 -22.13 -3.41
N ALA A 139 -2.04 -21.49 -3.07
CA ALA A 139 -2.41 -21.12 -1.72
C ALA A 139 -3.93 -21.19 -1.55
N SER A 140 -4.44 -20.92 -0.36
CA SER A 140 -5.87 -21.08 0.01
C SER A 140 -6.87 -20.43 -0.97
N ARG A 141 -6.52 -19.28 -1.60
CA ARG A 141 -7.37 -18.57 -2.57
C ARG A 141 -6.69 -18.40 -3.92
N ILE A 142 -5.63 -19.16 -4.13
CA ILE A 142 -4.81 -19.12 -5.34
C ILE A 142 -4.66 -20.57 -5.80
N PRO A 143 -5.59 -21.07 -6.64
CA PRO A 143 -5.64 -22.48 -7.03
C PRO A 143 -4.57 -22.86 -8.07
N PHE A 144 -3.87 -21.91 -8.65
CA PHE A 144 -2.76 -22.10 -9.58
C PHE A 144 -1.74 -20.96 -9.39
N PRO A 145 -0.46 -21.17 -9.76
CA PRO A 145 0.54 -20.12 -9.64
C PRO A 145 0.17 -18.86 -10.43
N VAL A 146 0.33 -17.69 -9.82
CA VAL A 146 0.06 -16.38 -10.45
C VAL A 146 1.18 -15.41 -10.19
N VAL A 147 1.39 -14.48 -11.11
CA VAL A 147 2.31 -13.36 -10.91
C VAL A 147 1.58 -12.24 -10.20
N ILE A 148 2.05 -11.89 -9.02
CA ILE A 148 1.59 -10.72 -8.27
C ILE A 148 2.59 -9.58 -8.48
N SER A 149 2.07 -8.40 -8.74
CA SER A 149 2.90 -7.22 -9.03
C SER A 149 2.49 -6.04 -8.18
N ASN A 150 3.48 -5.22 -7.80
CA ASN A 150 3.30 -3.90 -7.23
C ASN A 150 3.90 -2.86 -8.18
N VAL A 151 3.23 -1.75 -8.35
CA VAL A 151 3.80 -0.57 -9.00
C VAL A 151 4.34 0.33 -7.89
N LEU A 152 5.63 0.59 -7.93
CA LEU A 152 6.34 1.38 -6.94
C LEU A 152 6.81 2.68 -7.59
N ALA A 153 6.33 3.81 -7.07
CA ALA A 153 6.84 5.13 -7.41
C ALA A 153 7.61 5.67 -6.21
N THR A 154 8.88 5.98 -6.42
CA THR A 154 9.77 6.45 -5.35
C THR A 154 10.26 7.85 -5.67
N ALA A 155 9.86 8.83 -4.86
CA ALA A 155 10.38 10.18 -4.90
C ALA A 155 11.48 10.35 -3.83
N LYS A 156 12.66 10.76 -4.27
CA LYS A 156 13.81 10.93 -3.37
C LYS A 156 13.79 12.29 -2.71
N GLY A 157 13.71 12.30 -1.38
CA GLY A 157 13.83 13.51 -0.59
C GLY A 157 15.28 14.05 -0.54
N SER A 158 15.41 15.36 -0.46
CA SER A 158 16.72 16.06 -0.43
C SER A 158 17.26 16.28 0.98
N GLN A 159 16.40 16.44 1.98
CA GLN A 159 16.82 16.83 3.33
C GLN A 159 17.11 15.63 4.25
N ASN A 160 16.24 14.62 4.24
CA ASN A 160 16.35 13.44 5.09
C ASN A 160 16.21 12.16 4.25
N PRO A 161 17.20 11.80 3.44
CA PRO A 161 17.08 10.69 2.48
C PRO A 161 16.90 9.31 3.14
N ASN A 162 17.17 9.20 4.44
CA ASN A 162 17.00 7.95 5.20
C ASN A 162 15.60 7.82 5.84
N ARG A 163 14.77 8.86 5.74
CA ARG A 163 13.39 8.80 6.21
C ARG A 163 12.49 8.41 5.04
N VAL A 164 11.71 7.36 5.23
CA VAL A 164 10.80 6.84 4.21
C VAL A 164 9.36 7.02 4.69
N TYR A 165 8.55 7.62 3.85
CA TYR A 165 7.09 7.65 3.98
C TYR A 165 6.50 6.73 2.93
N VAL A 166 5.56 5.90 3.30
CA VAL A 166 4.92 4.94 2.39
C VAL A 166 3.42 5.20 2.38
N MET A 167 2.87 5.38 1.19
CA MET A 167 1.44 5.38 0.93
C MET A 167 1.11 4.18 0.06
N THR A 168 -0.02 3.52 0.30
CA THR A 168 -0.41 2.32 -0.43
C THR A 168 -1.90 2.30 -0.72
N GLY A 169 -2.28 1.84 -1.91
CA GLY A 169 -3.62 1.45 -2.27
C GLY A 169 -3.55 0.15 -3.07
N HIS A 170 -4.54 -0.72 -2.93
CA HIS A 170 -4.55 -1.94 -3.71
C HIS A 170 -5.39 -1.76 -4.98
N TYR A 171 -4.82 -2.13 -6.12
CA TYR A 171 -5.52 -1.97 -7.39
C TYR A 171 -6.28 -3.23 -7.84
N ASP A 172 -6.18 -4.33 -7.10
CA ASP A 172 -7.00 -5.50 -7.35
C ASP A 172 -8.45 -5.31 -6.89
N SER A 173 -9.36 -6.04 -7.51
CA SER A 173 -10.78 -6.05 -7.18
C SER A 173 -11.34 -7.47 -7.29
N ARG A 174 -12.46 -7.74 -6.62
CA ARG A 174 -13.11 -9.06 -6.68
C ARG A 174 -14.61 -8.96 -6.43
N VAL A 175 -15.35 -9.95 -6.91
CA VAL A 175 -16.72 -10.23 -6.48
C VAL A 175 -16.70 -11.02 -5.15
N THR A 176 -17.88 -11.28 -4.59
CA THR A 176 -18.02 -11.99 -3.31
C THR A 176 -17.38 -13.39 -3.32
N ASP A 177 -17.55 -14.14 -4.41
CA ASP A 177 -16.84 -15.40 -4.61
C ASP A 177 -15.36 -15.13 -4.91
N VAL A 178 -14.51 -15.52 -3.99
CA VAL A 178 -13.06 -15.28 -4.03
C VAL A 178 -12.32 -16.07 -5.11
N LEU A 179 -12.97 -17.01 -5.75
CA LEU A 179 -12.41 -17.80 -6.85
C LEU A 179 -13.00 -17.40 -8.21
N ASN A 180 -14.01 -16.57 -8.22
CA ASN A 180 -14.60 -16.08 -9.46
C ASN A 180 -13.78 -14.87 -9.98
N TYR A 181 -12.87 -15.17 -10.88
CA TYR A 181 -12.01 -14.17 -11.54
C TYR A 181 -12.50 -13.83 -12.95
N ALA A 182 -13.63 -14.39 -13.40
CA ALA A 182 -14.17 -14.21 -14.75
C ALA A 182 -15.17 -13.05 -14.83
N ASP A 183 -16.02 -12.94 -13.82
CA ASP A 183 -17.04 -11.91 -13.77
C ASP A 183 -16.43 -10.52 -13.54
N ASP A 184 -17.14 -9.51 -14.03
CA ASP A 184 -16.75 -8.13 -13.82
C ASP A 184 -16.81 -7.77 -12.33
N SER A 185 -15.75 -7.17 -11.85
CA SER A 185 -15.61 -6.65 -10.50
C SER A 185 -15.01 -5.24 -10.56
N PRO A 186 -15.84 -4.23 -10.86
CA PRO A 186 -15.36 -2.88 -11.12
C PRO A 186 -14.59 -2.24 -9.96
N GLY A 187 -14.92 -2.58 -8.71
CA GLY A 187 -14.17 -2.18 -7.53
C GLY A 187 -13.86 -0.69 -7.48
N ALA A 188 -14.86 0.18 -7.76
CA ALA A 188 -14.64 1.62 -7.82
C ALA A 188 -14.26 2.20 -6.46
N ASN A 189 -14.95 1.76 -5.42
CA ASN A 189 -14.67 2.19 -4.04
C ASN A 189 -13.65 1.30 -3.34
N ASP A 190 -13.67 -0.01 -3.60
CA ASP A 190 -12.74 -1.00 -3.04
C ASP A 190 -11.89 -1.62 -4.17
N ASP A 191 -10.66 -1.11 -4.49
CA ASP A 191 -10.04 0.06 -3.88
C ASP A 191 -9.46 0.98 -4.97
N ALA A 192 -10.21 1.18 -6.09
CA ALA A 192 -9.79 2.13 -7.10
C ALA A 192 -9.73 3.56 -6.53
N SER A 193 -10.59 3.89 -5.55
CA SER A 193 -10.57 5.19 -4.87
C SER A 193 -9.31 5.39 -4.05
N GLY A 194 -8.84 4.39 -3.31
CA GLY A 194 -7.57 4.45 -2.60
C GLY A 194 -6.37 4.51 -3.53
N THR A 195 -6.38 3.70 -4.60
CA THR A 195 -5.35 3.75 -5.65
C THR A 195 -5.29 5.13 -6.33
N ALA A 196 -6.44 5.78 -6.56
CA ALA A 196 -6.50 7.09 -7.20
C ALA A 196 -6.10 8.25 -6.27
N SER A 197 -6.11 8.03 -4.97
CA SER A 197 -5.83 9.07 -3.96
C SER A 197 -4.37 9.09 -3.53
N MET A 198 -3.57 8.15 -4.01
CA MET A 198 -2.12 8.11 -3.81
C MET A 198 -1.42 9.02 -4.78
#